data_39f68298017b11149e0adcb4901cfdc3
#
_entry.id   39f68298017b11149e0adcb4901cfdc3
#
_cell.length_a   1.000
_cell.length_b   1.000
_cell.length_c   1.000
_cell.angle_alpha   90.00
_cell.angle_beta   90.00
_cell.angle_gamma   90.00
#
_symmetry.space_group_name_H-M   'P 1'
#
loop_
_entity.id
_entity.type
_entity.pdbx_description
1 polymer ?
#
loop_
_entity_poly.entity_id
_entity_poly.type
_entity_poly.pdbx_seq_one_letter_code
_entity_poly.pdbx_strand_id
1 'polypeptide(L)'
;MSKKIDICENDLTTLALFSNGYDREYHIREVCCYLPISHGTAQTILSRLEEKKVLVSSQRGRTRVFRIKNGEVAIQYFILAEDYKKICFLEQSPYISEILNKIYPYTIGITLLFGSHAKGTENKDSDIDIFVGGSCDEREITKIGRMYDMEINLKQYPAPAFTASKRQDPLLIEIRKNHIVWKNAEPFVREVLT
;
A
#
# COMPACT_ATOMS: atom_id res chain seq x y z
N MET A 1 -26.95 19.57 7.12
CA MET A 1 -26.92 18.11 7.26
C MET A 1 -25.51 17.62 6.96
N SER A 2 -24.86 16.98 7.92
CA SER A 2 -23.55 16.36 7.72
C SER A 2 -23.70 15.23 6.67
N LYS A 3 -23.00 15.31 5.53
CA LYS A 3 -22.96 14.20 4.58
C LYS A 3 -22.34 13.01 5.28
N LYS A 4 -23.12 11.95 5.49
CA LYS A 4 -22.61 10.70 6.06
C LYS A 4 -21.52 10.15 5.14
N ILE A 5 -20.35 9.86 5.69
CA ILE A 5 -19.30 9.14 4.97
C ILE A 5 -19.77 7.69 4.88
N ASP A 6 -20.02 7.24 3.65
CA ASP A 6 -20.41 5.85 3.36
C ASP A 6 -19.23 5.19 2.62
N ILE A 7 -18.54 4.30 3.32
CA ILE A 7 -17.42 3.50 2.82
C ILE A 7 -17.69 2.07 3.21
N CYS A 8 -17.73 1.17 2.26
CA CYS A 8 -17.87 -0.26 2.49
C CYS A 8 -16.56 -1.00 2.14
N GLU A 9 -16.51 -2.28 2.48
CA GLU A 9 -15.33 -3.12 2.23
C GLU A 9 -14.93 -3.15 0.75
N ASN A 10 -15.89 -3.23 -0.16
CA ASN A 10 -15.60 -3.18 -1.60
C ASN A 10 -14.95 -1.86 -2.05
N ASP A 11 -15.27 -0.74 -1.38
CA ASP A 11 -14.56 0.53 -1.63
C ASP A 11 -13.12 0.44 -1.18
N LEU A 12 -12.86 -0.08 0.03
CA LEU A 12 -11.52 -0.23 0.59
C LEU A 12 -10.66 -1.18 -0.25
N THR A 13 -11.24 -2.31 -0.66
CA THR A 13 -10.57 -3.26 -1.54
C THR A 13 -10.25 -2.66 -2.92
N THR A 14 -11.17 -1.84 -3.46
CA THR A 14 -10.92 -1.11 -4.72
C THR A 14 -9.81 -0.07 -4.54
N LEU A 15 -9.81 0.69 -3.45
CA LEU A 15 -8.74 1.65 -3.15
C LEU A 15 -7.39 0.94 -2.94
N ALA A 16 -7.36 -0.21 -2.25
CA ALA A 16 -6.19 -1.04 -2.08
C ALA A 16 -5.61 -1.52 -3.42
N LEU A 17 -6.47 -1.84 -4.40
CA LEU A 17 -6.01 -2.16 -5.76
C LEU A 17 -5.29 -0.96 -6.41
N PHE A 18 -5.82 0.25 -6.29
CA PHE A 18 -5.17 1.46 -6.82
C PHE A 18 -3.87 1.79 -6.07
N SER A 19 -3.77 1.49 -4.78
CA SER A 19 -2.54 1.70 -4.01
C SER A 19 -1.42 0.70 -4.36
N ASN A 20 -1.75 -0.41 -5.01
CA ASN A 20 -0.76 -1.32 -5.59
C ASN A 20 -0.24 -0.81 -6.96
N GLY A 21 0.22 0.41 -7.00
CA GLY A 21 0.72 1.12 -8.17
C GLY A 21 0.06 2.48 -8.31
N TYR A 22 0.44 3.40 -7.44
CA TYR A 22 -0.13 4.75 -7.33
C TYR A 22 -0.18 5.55 -8.66
N ASP A 23 0.69 5.23 -9.62
CA ASP A 23 0.72 5.85 -10.96
C ASP A 23 -0.12 5.07 -11.99
N ARG A 24 -0.78 3.97 -11.58
CA ARG A 24 -1.49 3.09 -12.51
C ARG A 24 -2.90 3.58 -12.79
N GLU A 25 -3.36 3.32 -14.02
CA GLU A 25 -4.73 3.54 -14.43
C GLU A 25 -5.44 2.21 -14.63
N TYR A 26 -6.72 2.16 -14.29
CA TYR A 26 -7.54 0.97 -14.45
C TYR A 26 -8.84 1.30 -15.19
N HIS A 27 -9.25 0.43 -16.09
CA HIS A 27 -10.63 0.43 -16.59
C HIS A 27 -11.50 -0.57 -15.82
N ILE A 28 -12.84 -0.46 -15.94
CA ILE A 28 -13.78 -1.26 -15.15
C ILE A 28 -13.51 -2.78 -15.25
N ARG A 29 -13.23 -3.28 -16.47
CA ARG A 29 -12.97 -4.71 -16.69
C ARG A 29 -11.70 -5.19 -15.97
N GLU A 30 -10.64 -4.37 -15.93
CA GLU A 30 -9.43 -4.70 -15.17
C GLU A 30 -9.73 -4.80 -13.67
N VAL A 31 -10.51 -3.86 -13.11
CA VAL A 31 -10.93 -3.94 -11.71
C VAL A 31 -11.66 -5.26 -11.43
N CYS A 32 -12.56 -5.70 -12.31
CA CYS A 32 -13.24 -6.99 -12.20
C CYS A 32 -12.31 -8.21 -12.37
N CYS A 33 -11.17 -8.07 -13.04
CA CYS A 33 -10.17 -9.15 -13.12
C CYS A 33 -9.37 -9.32 -11.83
N TYR A 34 -9.16 -8.22 -11.10
CA TYR A 34 -8.40 -8.24 -9.84
C TYR A 34 -9.29 -8.48 -8.61
N LEU A 35 -10.55 -8.07 -8.66
CA LEU A 35 -11.46 -8.11 -7.52
C LEU A 35 -12.68 -8.99 -7.85
N PRO A 36 -13.18 -9.80 -6.89
CA PRO A 36 -14.33 -10.68 -7.08
C PRO A 36 -15.66 -9.91 -7.04
N ILE A 37 -15.79 -8.87 -7.86
CA ILE A 37 -16.97 -8.01 -7.94
C ILE A 37 -17.52 -7.96 -9.36
N SER A 38 -18.85 -7.73 -9.49
CA SER A 38 -19.51 -7.61 -10.78
C SER A 38 -19.12 -6.31 -11.50
N HIS A 39 -19.29 -6.29 -12.83
CA HIS A 39 -19.08 -5.07 -13.63
C HIS A 39 -19.94 -3.89 -13.14
N GLY A 40 -21.22 -4.12 -12.80
CA GLY A 40 -22.10 -3.09 -12.27
C GLY A 40 -21.64 -2.56 -10.91
N THR A 41 -21.17 -3.46 -10.03
CA THR A 41 -20.60 -3.09 -8.72
C THR A 41 -19.34 -2.25 -8.90
N ALA A 42 -18.40 -2.68 -9.76
CA ALA A 42 -17.18 -1.93 -10.06
C ALA A 42 -17.51 -0.54 -10.63
N GLN A 43 -18.45 -0.45 -11.58
CA GLN A 43 -18.88 0.82 -12.15
C GLN A 43 -19.44 1.77 -11.08
N THR A 44 -20.30 1.26 -10.19
CA THR A 44 -20.90 2.05 -9.11
C THR A 44 -19.83 2.58 -8.15
N ILE A 45 -18.87 1.73 -7.74
CA ILE A 45 -17.78 2.12 -6.84
C ILE A 45 -16.90 3.18 -7.48
N LEU A 46 -16.42 2.94 -8.71
CA LEU A 46 -15.54 3.87 -9.40
C LEU A 46 -16.20 5.23 -9.65
N SER A 47 -17.49 5.26 -10.03
CA SER A 47 -18.24 6.50 -10.20
C SER A 47 -18.41 7.24 -8.87
N ARG A 48 -18.72 6.54 -7.78
CA ARG A 48 -18.82 7.11 -6.43
C ARG A 48 -17.48 7.70 -5.95
N LEU A 49 -16.37 7.00 -6.16
CA LEU A 49 -15.04 7.49 -5.79
C LEU A 49 -14.62 8.71 -6.62
N GLU A 50 -15.08 8.80 -7.88
CA GLU A 50 -14.85 9.97 -8.72
C GLU A 50 -15.69 11.17 -8.24
N GLU A 51 -16.99 10.98 -7.92
CA GLU A 51 -17.85 12.02 -7.32
C GLU A 51 -17.26 12.57 -6.01
N LYS A 52 -16.67 11.69 -5.20
CA LYS A 52 -15.96 12.04 -3.96
C LYS A 52 -14.61 12.70 -4.22
N LYS A 53 -14.18 12.84 -5.48
CA LYS A 53 -12.88 13.43 -5.88
C LYS A 53 -11.66 12.63 -5.39
N VAL A 54 -11.83 11.34 -5.15
CA VAL A 54 -10.75 10.40 -4.84
C VAL A 54 -10.08 9.92 -6.12
N LEU A 55 -10.89 9.60 -7.12
CA LEU A 55 -10.45 9.23 -8.47
C LEU A 55 -10.80 10.31 -9.48
N VAL A 56 -10.15 10.25 -10.63
CA VAL A 56 -10.49 11.01 -11.83
C VAL A 56 -10.48 10.07 -13.02
N SER A 57 -11.40 10.24 -13.94
CA SER A 57 -11.42 9.46 -15.17
C SER A 57 -11.02 10.27 -16.39
N SER A 58 -10.55 9.56 -17.40
CA SER A 58 -10.31 10.08 -18.75
C SER A 58 -10.77 9.06 -19.79
N GLN A 59 -11.04 9.54 -21.01
CA GLN A 59 -11.43 8.69 -22.13
C GLN A 59 -10.18 8.33 -22.96
N ARG A 60 -9.91 7.03 -23.12
CA ARG A 60 -8.90 6.50 -24.03
C ARG A 60 -9.59 5.69 -25.15
N GLY A 61 -9.80 6.32 -26.28
CA GLY A 61 -10.61 5.73 -27.36
C GLY A 61 -12.05 5.49 -26.89
N ARG A 62 -12.51 4.23 -26.90
CA ARG A 62 -13.83 3.83 -26.41
C ARG A 62 -13.86 3.41 -24.96
N THR A 63 -12.72 3.45 -24.24
CA THR A 63 -12.59 2.94 -22.88
C THR A 63 -12.39 4.09 -21.90
N ARG A 64 -13.20 4.11 -20.84
CA ARG A 64 -13.03 5.00 -19.71
C ARG A 64 -12.02 4.40 -18.73
N VAL A 65 -10.97 5.14 -18.39
CA VAL A 65 -9.93 4.74 -17.43
C VAL A 65 -9.96 5.65 -16.22
N PHE A 66 -9.68 5.09 -15.06
CA PHE A 66 -9.68 5.78 -13.78
C PHE A 66 -8.27 5.77 -13.19
N ARG A 67 -7.88 6.88 -12.60
CA ARG A 67 -6.63 7.02 -11.85
C ARG A 67 -6.85 7.82 -10.59
N ILE A 68 -5.89 7.76 -9.68
CA ILE A 68 -5.91 8.54 -8.45
C ILE A 68 -5.92 10.03 -8.81
N LYS A 69 -6.77 10.80 -8.13
CA LYS A 69 -6.80 12.24 -8.25
C LYS A 69 -5.86 12.87 -7.22
N ASN A 70 -4.97 13.76 -7.66
CA ASN A 70 -4.15 14.53 -6.71
C ASN A 70 -5.04 15.46 -5.88
N GLY A 71 -4.85 15.43 -4.56
CA GLY A 71 -5.55 16.30 -3.63
C GLY A 71 -5.80 15.67 -2.26
N GLU A 72 -6.07 16.51 -1.26
CA GLU A 72 -6.16 16.10 0.14
C GLU A 72 -7.22 15.02 0.39
N VAL A 73 -8.35 15.08 -0.30
CA VAL A 73 -9.40 14.05 -0.17
C VAL A 73 -8.87 12.68 -0.59
N ALA A 74 -8.17 12.59 -1.72
CA ALA A 74 -7.59 11.33 -2.17
C ALA A 74 -6.53 10.83 -1.17
N ILE A 75 -5.66 11.71 -0.68
CA ILE A 75 -4.65 11.36 0.33
C ILE A 75 -5.31 10.67 1.53
N GLN A 76 -6.39 11.25 2.11
CA GLN A 76 -7.07 10.67 3.26
C GLN A 76 -7.70 9.30 2.96
N TYR A 77 -8.28 9.12 1.78
CA TYR A 77 -8.82 7.82 1.36
C TYR A 77 -7.73 6.77 1.15
N PHE A 78 -6.56 7.16 0.63
CA PHE A 78 -5.44 6.23 0.45
C PHE A 78 -4.73 5.91 1.76
N ILE A 79 -4.67 6.81 2.74
CA ILE A 79 -4.24 6.47 4.11
C ILE A 79 -5.14 5.37 4.67
N LEU A 80 -6.47 5.52 4.55
CA LEU A 80 -7.42 4.51 4.99
C LEU A 80 -7.26 3.17 4.23
N ALA A 81 -6.92 3.22 2.94
CA ALA A 81 -6.65 2.01 2.16
C ALA A 81 -5.38 1.28 2.63
N GLU A 82 -4.32 2.02 2.99
CA GLU A 82 -3.11 1.41 3.54
C GLU A 82 -3.35 0.80 4.92
N ASP A 83 -4.13 1.47 5.77
CA ASP A 83 -4.54 0.91 7.06
C ASP A 83 -5.42 -0.34 6.88
N TYR A 84 -6.32 -0.36 5.91
CA TYR A 84 -7.11 -1.55 5.56
C TYR A 84 -6.23 -2.72 5.12
N LYS A 85 -5.25 -2.50 4.24
CA LYS A 85 -4.29 -3.52 3.83
C LYS A 85 -3.53 -4.10 5.04
N LYS A 86 -3.11 -3.22 5.96
CA LYS A 86 -2.44 -3.63 7.19
C LYS A 86 -3.36 -4.47 8.08
N ILE A 87 -4.63 -4.10 8.24
CA ILE A 87 -5.60 -4.88 9.01
C ILE A 87 -5.76 -6.28 8.40
N CYS A 88 -5.97 -6.37 7.08
CA CYS A 88 -6.05 -7.67 6.40
C CYS A 88 -4.79 -8.52 6.61
N PHE A 89 -3.60 -7.91 6.55
CA PHE A 89 -2.34 -8.60 6.80
C PHE A 89 -2.21 -9.09 8.25
N LEU A 90 -2.59 -8.27 9.23
CA LEU A 90 -2.59 -8.64 10.65
C LEU A 90 -3.44 -9.88 10.93
N GLU A 91 -4.60 -9.99 10.27
CA GLU A 91 -5.51 -11.12 10.42
C GLU A 91 -4.99 -12.39 9.71
N GLN A 92 -4.36 -12.23 8.55
CA GLN A 92 -3.89 -13.35 7.72
C GLN A 92 -2.52 -13.88 8.12
N SER A 93 -1.65 -13.04 8.66
CA SER A 93 -0.24 -13.34 8.95
C SER A 93 0.17 -12.97 10.38
N PRO A 94 -0.45 -13.56 11.43
CA PRO A 94 -0.24 -13.15 12.82
C PRO A 94 1.21 -13.36 13.27
N TYR A 95 1.91 -14.39 12.79
CA TYR A 95 3.30 -14.67 13.14
C TYR A 95 4.25 -13.58 12.63
N ILE A 96 4.16 -13.22 11.35
CA ILE A 96 4.98 -12.14 10.77
C ILE A 96 4.61 -10.78 11.40
N SER A 97 3.34 -10.58 11.70
CA SER A 97 2.85 -9.38 12.39
C SER A 97 3.45 -9.21 13.78
N GLU A 98 3.67 -10.30 14.52
CA GLU A 98 4.35 -10.26 15.83
C GLU A 98 5.81 -9.81 15.67
N ILE A 99 6.54 -10.36 14.71
CA ILE A 99 7.93 -9.99 14.40
C ILE A 99 8.02 -8.49 14.03
N LEU A 100 7.16 -8.03 13.14
CA LEU A 100 7.11 -6.63 12.72
C LEU A 100 6.77 -5.69 13.88
N ASN A 101 5.91 -6.09 14.81
CA ASN A 101 5.61 -5.32 16.02
C ASN A 101 6.82 -5.24 16.97
N LYS A 102 7.66 -6.28 17.06
CA LYS A 102 8.92 -6.23 17.80
C LYS A 102 9.94 -5.31 17.14
N ILE A 103 9.95 -5.22 15.81
CA ILE A 103 10.83 -4.34 15.03
C ILE A 103 10.39 -2.88 15.11
N TYR A 104 9.10 -2.62 15.25
CA TYR A 104 8.49 -1.28 15.22
C TYR A 104 9.23 -0.21 16.06
N PRO A 105 9.68 -0.46 17.33
CA PRO A 105 10.39 0.53 18.11
C PRO A 105 11.78 0.91 17.57
N TYR A 106 12.38 0.04 16.77
CA TYR A 106 13.73 0.19 16.23
C TYR A 106 13.78 0.83 14.84
N THR A 107 12.65 1.36 14.36
CA THR A 107 12.56 2.09 13.10
C THR A 107 12.06 3.51 13.32
N ILE A 108 12.61 4.49 12.59
CA ILE A 108 12.18 5.88 12.57
C ILE A 108 11.91 6.26 11.11
N GLY A 109 10.74 6.85 10.86
CA GLY A 109 10.29 7.19 9.51
C GLY A 109 9.30 6.17 8.93
N ILE A 110 9.18 6.10 7.61
CA ILE A 110 8.29 5.18 6.90
C ILE A 110 8.86 3.77 7.01
N THR A 111 8.05 2.81 7.46
CA THR A 111 8.45 1.39 7.51
C THR A 111 7.44 0.56 6.73
N LEU A 112 7.92 -0.21 5.77
CA LEU A 112 7.10 -1.04 4.89
C LEU A 112 7.60 -2.49 4.93
N LEU A 113 6.66 -3.44 4.90
CA LEU A 113 6.90 -4.80 4.47
C LEU A 113 6.74 -4.87 2.96
N PHE A 114 7.64 -5.55 2.26
CA PHE A 114 7.56 -5.78 0.81
C PHE A 114 7.97 -7.21 0.46
N GLY A 115 8.25 -7.52 -0.79
CA GLY A 115 8.66 -8.86 -1.20
C GLY A 115 7.54 -9.89 -1.17
N SER A 116 7.90 -11.15 -0.90
CA SER A 116 6.99 -12.30 -0.97
C SER A 116 5.85 -12.22 0.03
N HIS A 117 6.13 -11.83 1.27
CA HIS A 117 5.13 -11.69 2.33
C HIS A 117 4.08 -10.62 2.02
N ALA A 118 4.48 -9.50 1.39
CA ALA A 118 3.52 -8.49 0.98
C ALA A 118 2.70 -8.90 -0.26
N LYS A 119 3.20 -9.85 -1.07
CA LYS A 119 2.53 -10.38 -2.25
C LYS A 119 1.60 -11.56 -1.93
N GLY A 120 1.71 -12.17 -0.73
CA GLY A 120 1.05 -13.41 -0.38
C GLY A 120 1.57 -14.61 -1.19
N THR A 121 2.86 -14.60 -1.56
CA THR A 121 3.53 -15.65 -2.34
C THR A 121 4.69 -16.29 -1.58
N GLU A 122 4.76 -16.02 -0.27
CA GLU A 122 5.78 -16.54 0.61
C GLU A 122 5.72 -18.07 0.73
N ASN A 123 6.87 -18.65 0.99
CA ASN A 123 7.03 -20.05 1.39
C ASN A 123 7.73 -20.13 2.75
N LYS A 124 7.98 -21.33 3.26
CA LYS A 124 8.56 -21.56 4.60
C LYS A 124 9.96 -20.95 4.79
N ASP A 125 10.70 -20.81 3.69
CA ASP A 125 12.09 -20.31 3.70
C ASP A 125 12.17 -18.86 3.21
N SER A 126 11.03 -18.15 3.14
CA SER A 126 10.99 -16.77 2.65
C SER A 126 11.49 -15.80 3.70
N ASP A 127 12.41 -14.93 3.31
CA ASP A 127 12.92 -13.84 4.13
C ASP A 127 11.83 -12.77 4.36
N ILE A 128 11.95 -12.02 5.44
CA ILE A 128 11.12 -10.85 5.71
C ILE A 128 11.81 -9.63 5.11
N ASP A 129 11.27 -9.11 4.01
CA ASP A 129 11.79 -7.93 3.34
C ASP A 129 11.22 -6.65 3.97
N ILE A 130 12.07 -5.84 4.61
CA ILE A 130 11.68 -4.60 5.28
C ILE A 130 12.37 -3.41 4.62
N PHE A 131 11.57 -2.40 4.29
CA PHE A 131 12.07 -1.10 3.84
C PHE A 131 11.87 -0.05 4.91
N VAL A 132 12.90 0.77 5.17
CA VAL A 132 12.86 1.92 6.08
C VAL A 132 13.26 3.19 5.34
N GLY A 133 12.31 4.08 5.13
CA GLY A 133 12.54 5.45 4.67
C GLY A 133 12.80 6.36 5.87
N GLY A 134 14.06 6.37 6.34
CA GLY A 134 14.48 7.05 7.56
C GLY A 134 15.70 6.39 8.18
N SER A 135 15.67 6.11 9.49
CA SER A 135 16.74 5.42 10.20
C SER A 135 16.24 4.22 10.99
N CYS A 136 17.13 3.27 11.28
CA CYS A 136 16.80 2.08 12.06
C CYS A 136 18.01 1.58 12.83
N ASP A 137 17.76 0.80 13.87
CA ASP A 137 18.78 0.01 14.57
C ASP A 137 18.86 -1.39 13.96
N GLU A 138 19.76 -1.53 12.97
CA GLU A 138 19.96 -2.78 12.24
C GLU A 138 20.39 -3.94 13.16
N ARG A 139 21.13 -3.65 14.23
CA ARG A 139 21.60 -4.69 15.17
C ARG A 139 20.45 -5.30 15.94
N GLU A 140 19.55 -4.48 16.47
CA GLU A 140 18.37 -4.97 17.21
C GLU A 140 17.38 -5.65 16.24
N ILE A 141 17.20 -5.15 15.03
CA ILE A 141 16.37 -5.80 14.00
C ILE A 141 16.92 -7.19 13.65
N THR A 142 18.21 -7.32 13.38
CA THR A 142 18.87 -8.62 13.10
C THR A 142 18.75 -9.58 14.28
N LYS A 143 18.88 -9.09 15.51
CA LYS A 143 18.71 -9.90 16.72
C LYS A 143 17.27 -10.44 16.84
N ILE A 144 16.28 -9.62 16.52
CA ILE A 144 14.87 -10.06 16.49
C ILE A 144 14.70 -11.17 15.47
N GLY A 145 15.19 -11.01 14.24
CA GLY A 145 15.15 -12.07 13.21
C GLY A 145 15.68 -13.41 13.72
N ARG A 146 16.87 -13.39 14.35
CA ARG A 146 17.47 -14.59 14.94
C ARG A 146 16.64 -15.24 16.06
N MET A 147 15.93 -14.43 16.86
CA MET A 147 15.06 -14.94 17.93
C MET A 147 13.85 -15.71 17.37
N TYR A 148 13.43 -15.41 16.15
CA TYR A 148 12.31 -16.04 15.48
C TYR A 148 12.73 -17.04 14.39
N ASP A 149 14.05 -17.31 14.26
CA ASP A 149 14.63 -18.14 13.18
C ASP A 149 14.21 -17.67 11.79
N MET A 150 14.17 -16.34 11.59
CA MET A 150 13.77 -15.69 10.35
C MET A 150 14.89 -14.76 9.85
N GLU A 151 15.21 -14.85 8.57
CA GLU A 151 16.10 -13.90 7.91
C GLU A 151 15.35 -12.60 7.63
N ILE A 152 15.94 -11.45 8.01
CA ILE A 152 15.38 -10.13 7.75
C ILE A 152 16.26 -9.41 6.75
N ASN A 153 15.72 -9.17 5.57
CA ASN A 153 16.36 -8.39 4.51
C ASN A 153 15.96 -6.92 4.64
N LEU A 154 16.85 -6.12 5.24
CA LEU A 154 16.60 -4.71 5.52
C LEU A 154 17.13 -3.82 4.40
N LYS A 155 16.29 -2.91 3.89
CA LYS A 155 16.65 -1.85 2.94
C LYS A 155 16.37 -0.50 3.57
N GLN A 156 17.42 0.31 3.76
CA GLN A 156 17.31 1.63 4.35
C GLN A 156 17.62 2.72 3.34
N TYR A 157 16.74 3.73 3.26
CA TYR A 157 16.91 4.95 2.46
C TYR A 157 16.74 6.18 3.34
N PRO A 158 17.46 7.27 3.08
CA PRO A 158 17.22 8.53 3.80
C PRO A 158 15.84 9.10 3.46
N ALA A 159 15.18 9.69 4.45
CA ALA A 159 13.93 10.41 4.24
C ALA A 159 14.18 11.78 3.58
N PRO A 160 13.28 12.26 2.69
CA PRO A 160 12.15 11.53 2.11
C PRO A 160 12.59 10.47 1.11
N ALA A 161 11.93 9.29 1.14
CA ALA A 161 12.35 8.15 0.35
C ALA A 161 11.70 8.08 -1.04
N PHE A 162 10.43 8.48 -1.16
CA PHE A 162 9.64 8.36 -2.40
C PHE A 162 9.52 9.67 -3.18
N THR A 163 10.64 10.40 -3.31
CA THR A 163 10.68 11.67 -4.06
C THR A 163 10.61 11.48 -5.57
N ALA A 164 10.25 12.54 -6.29
CA ALA A 164 10.22 12.53 -7.74
C ALA A 164 11.56 12.13 -8.39
N SER A 165 12.69 12.54 -7.81
CA SER A 165 14.04 12.18 -8.27
C SER A 165 14.37 10.69 -8.16
N LYS A 166 13.64 9.95 -7.32
CA LYS A 166 13.83 8.51 -7.08
C LYS A 166 12.75 7.66 -7.76
N ARG A 167 11.90 8.23 -8.61
CA ARG A 167 10.82 7.49 -9.29
C ARG A 167 11.30 6.35 -10.19
N GLN A 168 12.54 6.41 -10.66
CA GLN A 168 13.15 5.37 -11.51
C GLN A 168 13.96 4.32 -10.74
N ASP A 169 14.04 4.43 -9.41
CA ASP A 169 14.72 3.42 -8.60
C ASP A 169 13.95 2.08 -8.66
N PRO A 170 14.59 0.98 -9.12
CA PRO A 170 13.92 -0.30 -9.32
C PRO A 170 13.30 -0.86 -8.04
N LEU A 171 13.97 -0.69 -6.89
CA LEU A 171 13.48 -1.14 -5.61
C LEU A 171 12.22 -0.37 -5.21
N LEU A 172 12.23 0.96 -5.34
CA LEU A 172 11.09 1.79 -4.99
C LEU A 172 9.90 1.56 -5.93
N ILE A 173 10.16 1.23 -7.20
CA ILE A 173 9.11 0.82 -8.16
C ILE A 173 8.46 -0.49 -7.70
N GLU A 174 9.26 -1.47 -7.26
CA GLU A 174 8.74 -2.74 -6.76
C GLU A 174 7.94 -2.55 -5.48
N ILE A 175 8.48 -1.81 -4.52
CA ILE A 175 7.80 -1.49 -3.25
C ILE A 175 6.45 -0.82 -3.50
N ARG A 176 6.37 0.16 -4.41
CA ARG A 176 5.10 0.82 -4.74
C ARG A 176 4.03 -0.14 -5.27
N LYS A 177 4.44 -1.23 -5.91
CA LYS A 177 3.49 -2.22 -6.47
C LYS A 177 2.93 -3.18 -5.43
N ASN A 178 3.76 -3.57 -4.47
CA ASN A 178 3.40 -4.58 -3.48
C ASN A 178 4.06 -4.22 -2.14
N HIS A 179 3.27 -3.71 -1.22
CA HIS A 179 3.73 -3.32 0.11
C HIS A 179 2.59 -3.37 1.13
N ILE A 180 2.99 -3.49 2.38
CA ILE A 180 2.13 -3.25 3.55
C ILE A 180 2.81 -2.13 4.36
N VAL A 181 2.12 -1.02 4.55
CA VAL A 181 2.65 0.09 5.35
C VAL A 181 2.53 -0.28 6.83
N TRP A 182 3.70 -0.53 7.47
CA TRP A 182 3.72 -0.90 8.88
C TRP A 182 3.73 0.32 9.79
N LYS A 183 4.40 1.39 9.37
CA LYS A 183 4.54 2.63 10.15
C LYS A 183 4.49 3.85 9.24
N ASN A 184 3.76 4.88 9.70
CA ASN A 184 3.66 6.18 9.06
C ASN A 184 3.01 6.15 7.66
N ALA A 185 1.77 5.64 7.59
CA ALA A 185 0.99 5.58 6.35
C ALA A 185 0.75 6.98 5.74
N GLU A 186 0.45 8.00 6.55
CA GLU A 186 0.24 9.35 6.02
C GLU A 186 1.48 9.94 5.32
N PRO A 187 2.68 9.98 5.92
CA PRO A 187 3.89 10.41 5.22
C PRO A 187 4.14 9.60 3.94
N PHE A 188 3.98 8.28 3.97
CA PHE A 188 4.14 7.44 2.79
C PHE A 188 3.19 7.84 1.66
N VAL A 189 1.89 7.93 1.93
CA VAL A 189 0.88 8.31 0.91
C VAL A 189 1.15 9.70 0.36
N ARG A 190 1.56 10.66 1.20
CA ARG A 190 1.93 12.00 0.75
C ARG A 190 3.14 11.97 -0.18
N GLU A 191 4.19 11.23 0.17
CA GLU A 191 5.40 11.13 -0.67
C GLU A 191 5.14 10.46 -2.02
N VAL A 192 4.23 9.47 -2.11
CA VAL A 192 3.97 8.76 -3.37
C VAL A 192 2.96 9.47 -4.27
N LEU A 193 2.08 10.33 -3.70
CA LEU A 193 1.05 11.07 -4.47
C LEU A 193 1.47 12.49 -4.86
N THR A 194 2.56 13.04 -4.32
CA THR A 194 3.11 14.36 -4.67
C THR A 194 4.33 14.24 -5.56
#